data_df3e5d8331934a4b4f4577ca37b268be
#
_entry.id   df3e5d8331934a4b4f4577ca37b268be
#
_cell.length_a   1.000
_cell.length_b   1.000
_cell.length_c   1.000
_cell.angle_alpha   90.00
_cell.angle_beta   90.00
_cell.angle_gamma   90.00
#
_symmetry.space_group_name_H-M   'P 1'
#
loop_
_entity.id
_entity.type
_entity.pdbx_description
1 polymer ?
#
loop_
_entity_poly.entity_id
_entity_poly.type
_entity_poly.pdbx_seq_one_letter_code
_entity_poly.pdbx_strand_id
1 'polypeptide(L)'
;MEESCLIEVQNLSLCIGDRWLVRDLSFSANQGEFIALVGSSGSGKTTLLRALSGDTPLANGQVITHADCPLPVGMIHQDLQLAEGSTAIKNALSGCLYRHSSLKTFFGFPEEEKKRAVALLQKLGLGQKLNQWTSTLSRGERQRLAIARTLLGQPSILLADEPVASLDGKWAGETLNTLKEYAKDQQACVICSLHDLDQVDQFADTIIQVDPLNHDKWEVKCNPSTKA
;
A
#
# COMPACT_ATOMS: atom_id res chain seq x y z
N MET A 1 2.05 25.91 1.96
CA MET A 1 0.82 25.10 2.02
C MET A 1 0.99 24.23 3.24
N GLU A 2 0.06 24.27 4.18
CA GLU A 2 0.10 23.33 5.32
C GLU A 2 -0.08 21.91 4.73
N GLU A 3 0.92 21.07 4.94
CA GLU A 3 0.84 19.66 4.59
C GLU A 3 -0.31 19.04 5.39
N SER A 4 -1.37 18.59 4.72
CA SER A 4 -2.52 18.00 5.41
C SER A 4 -2.14 16.60 5.87
N CYS A 5 -2.06 16.38 7.17
CA CYS A 5 -1.82 15.08 7.78
C CYS A 5 -2.98 14.12 7.50
N LEU A 6 -2.69 12.92 7.00
CA LEU A 6 -3.68 11.86 6.77
C LEU A 6 -3.69 10.80 7.87
N ILE A 7 -2.53 10.52 8.45
CA ILE A 7 -2.39 9.56 9.56
C ILE A 7 -1.37 10.09 10.56
N GLU A 8 -1.71 10.04 11.81
CA GLU A 8 -0.84 10.38 12.94
C GLU A 8 -0.70 9.17 13.86
N VAL A 9 0.53 8.79 14.13
CA VAL A 9 0.89 7.67 15.01
C VAL A 9 1.58 8.23 16.25
N GLN A 10 1.03 7.93 17.43
CA GLN A 10 1.50 8.45 18.71
C GLN A 10 1.86 7.30 19.65
N ASN A 11 3.16 7.21 20.01
CA ASN A 11 3.71 6.24 20.98
C ASN A 11 3.29 4.79 20.72
N LEU A 12 3.16 4.42 19.43
CA LEU A 12 2.73 3.09 19.03
C LEU A 12 3.72 2.03 19.47
N SER A 13 3.21 1.04 20.18
CA SER A 13 3.99 -0.13 20.59
C SER A 13 3.26 -1.42 20.23
N LEU A 14 4.01 -2.41 19.71
CA LEU A 14 3.50 -3.72 19.29
C LEU A 14 4.30 -4.84 19.95
N CYS A 15 3.59 -5.86 20.43
CA CYS A 15 4.21 -7.08 20.92
C CYS A 15 3.48 -8.33 20.40
N ILE A 16 4.22 -9.44 20.26
CA ILE A 16 3.68 -10.77 19.98
C ILE A 16 4.17 -11.69 21.08
N GLY A 17 3.25 -12.16 21.94
CA GLY A 17 3.63 -12.82 23.19
C GLY A 17 4.48 -11.88 24.03
N ASP A 18 5.67 -12.33 24.45
CA ASP A 18 6.61 -11.52 25.26
C ASP A 18 7.62 -10.75 24.41
N ARG A 19 7.55 -10.85 23.08
CA ARG A 19 8.49 -10.18 22.17
C ARG A 19 7.94 -8.86 21.70
N TRP A 20 8.65 -7.77 21.99
CA TRP A 20 8.41 -6.47 21.42
C TRP A 20 8.90 -6.41 19.97
N LEU A 21 8.06 -5.87 19.09
CA LEU A 21 8.38 -5.62 17.67
C LEU A 21 8.60 -4.13 17.40
N VAL A 22 7.84 -3.29 18.10
CA VAL A 22 7.89 -1.82 17.98
C VAL A 22 7.70 -1.25 19.36
N ARG A 23 8.47 -0.23 19.75
CA ARG A 23 8.28 0.53 21.00
C ARG A 23 8.29 2.03 20.70
N ASP A 24 7.30 2.71 21.23
CA ASP A 24 7.17 4.17 21.28
C ASP A 24 7.39 4.87 19.92
N LEU A 25 6.96 4.23 18.81
CA LEU A 25 7.04 4.80 17.48
C LEU A 25 6.01 5.93 17.34
N SER A 26 6.49 7.11 16.95
CA SER A 26 5.64 8.26 16.63
C SER A 26 6.05 8.87 15.30
N PHE A 27 5.09 9.10 14.41
CA PHE A 27 5.28 9.79 13.14
C PHE A 27 3.94 10.29 12.59
N SER A 28 4.00 11.16 11.61
CA SER A 28 2.85 11.57 10.80
C SER A 28 3.13 11.27 9.33
N ALA A 29 2.07 10.98 8.56
CA ALA A 29 2.15 10.86 7.12
C ALA A 29 1.16 11.82 6.46
N ASN A 30 1.65 12.55 5.46
CA ASN A 30 0.97 13.66 4.82
C ASN A 30 0.46 13.30 3.43
N GLN A 31 -0.41 14.14 2.89
CA GLN A 31 -0.86 14.05 1.52
C GLN A 31 0.31 14.10 0.54
N GLY A 32 0.29 13.23 -0.46
CA GLY A 32 1.33 13.14 -1.49
C GLY A 32 2.62 12.44 -1.05
N GLU A 33 2.72 11.98 0.20
CA GLU A 33 3.94 11.41 0.78
C GLU A 33 4.07 9.90 0.50
N PHE A 34 5.30 9.47 0.18
CA PHE A 34 5.69 8.07 0.06
C PHE A 34 6.68 7.71 1.18
N ILE A 35 6.24 6.86 2.09
CA ILE A 35 7.03 6.40 3.25
C ILE A 35 7.51 4.97 3.01
N ALA A 36 8.81 4.73 3.13
CA ALA A 36 9.38 3.40 3.07
C ALA A 36 9.58 2.82 4.48
N LEU A 37 9.09 1.60 4.70
CA LEU A 37 9.42 0.80 5.88
C LEU A 37 10.61 -0.11 5.56
N VAL A 38 11.71 0.05 6.29
CA VAL A 38 12.97 -0.67 6.05
C VAL A 38 13.35 -1.50 7.27
N GLY A 39 13.76 -2.75 7.04
CA GLY A 39 14.20 -3.65 8.09
C GLY A 39 14.37 -5.07 7.59
N SER A 40 15.08 -5.91 8.34
CA SER A 40 15.27 -7.32 8.03
C SER A 40 13.94 -8.11 7.98
N SER A 41 13.96 -9.29 7.39
CA SER A 41 12.81 -10.19 7.45
C SER A 41 12.49 -10.54 8.91
N GLY A 42 11.20 -10.54 9.27
CA GLY A 42 10.76 -10.80 10.64
C GLY A 42 10.95 -9.64 11.63
N SER A 43 11.33 -8.43 11.16
CA SER A 43 11.46 -7.24 12.02
C SER A 43 10.14 -6.63 12.47
N GLY A 44 8.99 -7.06 11.91
CA GLY A 44 7.68 -6.55 12.30
C GLY A 44 7.03 -5.60 11.29
N LYS A 45 7.59 -5.38 10.09
CA LYS A 45 7.01 -4.49 9.06
C LYS A 45 5.55 -4.83 8.71
N THR A 46 5.28 -6.10 8.41
CA THR A 46 3.92 -6.59 8.15
C THR A 46 2.99 -6.35 9.34
N THR A 47 3.48 -6.59 10.56
CA THR A 47 2.68 -6.37 11.78
C THR A 47 2.39 -4.88 12.00
N LEU A 48 3.38 -4.01 11.73
CA LEU A 48 3.18 -2.57 11.78
C LEU A 48 2.15 -2.11 10.74
N LEU A 49 2.24 -2.58 9.48
CA LEU A 49 1.24 -2.26 8.45
C LEU A 49 -0.17 -2.71 8.86
N ARG A 50 -0.31 -3.91 9.43
CA ARG A 50 -1.60 -4.41 9.95
C ARG A 50 -2.09 -3.63 11.16
N ALA A 51 -1.20 -3.11 11.98
CA ALA A 51 -1.59 -2.24 13.09
C ALA A 51 -2.08 -0.86 12.59
N LEU A 52 -1.43 -0.33 11.54
CA LEU A 52 -1.87 0.92 10.90
C LEU A 52 -3.22 0.77 10.17
N SER A 53 -3.55 -0.43 9.65
CA SER A 53 -4.88 -0.73 9.07
C SER A 53 -5.97 -0.99 10.13
N GLY A 54 -5.58 -1.17 11.39
CA GLY A 54 -6.51 -1.55 12.46
C GLY A 54 -6.73 -3.07 12.61
N ASP A 55 -6.06 -3.90 11.79
CA ASP A 55 -6.20 -5.36 11.82
C ASP A 55 -5.42 -6.03 12.96
N THR A 56 -4.52 -5.30 13.60
CA THR A 56 -3.73 -5.80 14.74
C THR A 56 -3.86 -4.83 15.91
N PRO A 57 -4.21 -5.32 17.11
CA PRO A 57 -4.33 -4.47 18.30
C PRO A 57 -2.95 -3.92 18.71
N LEU A 58 -2.94 -2.69 19.20
CA LEU A 58 -1.77 -2.04 19.76
C LEU A 58 -1.56 -2.52 21.21
N ALA A 59 -0.30 -2.67 21.62
CA ALA A 59 0.05 -2.86 23.03
C ALA A 59 0.00 -1.52 23.79
N ASN A 60 0.36 -0.41 23.11
CA ASN A 60 0.26 0.95 23.63
C ASN A 60 0.19 1.95 22.47
N GLY A 61 -0.20 3.19 22.77
CA GLY A 61 -0.30 4.28 21.81
C GLY A 61 -1.60 4.30 21.02
N GLN A 62 -1.62 5.08 19.96
CA GLN A 62 -2.80 5.23 19.09
C GLN A 62 -2.42 5.57 17.64
N VAL A 63 -3.33 5.23 16.74
CA VAL A 63 -3.29 5.60 15.31
C VAL A 63 -4.53 6.44 15.03
N ILE A 64 -4.33 7.67 14.57
CA ILE A 64 -5.39 8.62 14.25
C ILE A 64 -5.39 8.83 12.74
N THR A 65 -6.52 8.57 12.08
CA THR A 65 -6.71 8.85 10.65
C THR A 65 -7.54 10.09 10.47
N HIS A 66 -7.08 11.01 9.63
CA HIS A 66 -7.75 12.29 9.31
C HIS A 66 -8.41 12.28 7.92
N ALA A 67 -8.43 11.12 7.27
CA ALA A 67 -8.96 10.98 5.92
C ALA A 67 -10.49 10.99 5.88
N ASP A 68 -11.04 11.96 5.18
CA ASP A 68 -12.47 12.14 4.96
C ASP A 68 -12.93 11.37 3.70
N CYS A 69 -12.78 10.04 3.71
CA CYS A 69 -13.22 9.22 2.57
C CYS A 69 -13.84 7.88 3.03
N PRO A 70 -14.72 7.27 2.20
CA PRO A 70 -15.40 6.01 2.55
C PRO A 70 -14.45 4.82 2.77
N LEU A 71 -13.26 4.84 2.13
CA LEU A 71 -12.18 3.89 2.37
C LEU A 71 -10.91 4.65 2.72
N PRO A 72 -10.70 5.06 3.98
CA PRO A 72 -9.51 5.79 4.35
C PRO A 72 -8.23 4.96 4.15
N VAL A 73 -8.28 3.65 4.41
CA VAL A 73 -7.11 2.76 4.34
C VAL A 73 -7.32 1.65 3.34
N GLY A 74 -6.43 1.52 2.37
CA GLY A 74 -6.33 0.38 1.45
C GLY A 74 -5.05 -0.41 1.72
N MET A 75 -5.12 -1.74 1.67
CA MET A 75 -3.95 -2.57 1.92
C MET A 75 -3.66 -3.52 0.75
N ILE A 76 -2.40 -3.54 0.31
CA ILE A 76 -1.84 -4.53 -0.59
C ILE A 76 -1.15 -5.57 0.27
N HIS A 77 -1.77 -6.74 0.38
CA HIS A 77 -1.27 -7.85 1.19
C HIS A 77 -0.25 -8.69 0.44
N GLN A 78 0.68 -9.29 1.15
CA GLN A 78 1.67 -10.21 0.60
C GLN A 78 1.02 -11.47 -0.04
N ASP A 79 -0.12 -11.93 0.48
CA ASP A 79 -0.90 -13.07 -0.04
C ASP A 79 -1.88 -12.70 -1.16
N LEU A 80 -1.88 -11.43 -1.60
CA LEU A 80 -2.63 -10.83 -2.70
C LEU A 80 -4.16 -10.89 -2.60
N GLN A 81 -4.73 -11.85 -1.92
CA GLN A 81 -6.18 -12.03 -1.67
C GLN A 81 -7.07 -11.86 -2.93
N LEU A 82 -6.63 -12.39 -4.08
CA LEU A 82 -7.35 -12.29 -5.34
C LEU A 82 -8.39 -13.44 -5.49
N ALA A 83 -9.51 -13.14 -6.14
CA ALA A 83 -10.50 -14.15 -6.52
C ALA A 83 -10.01 -14.93 -7.74
N GLU A 84 -9.46 -16.13 -7.55
CA GLU A 84 -8.87 -16.96 -8.61
C GLU A 84 -9.88 -17.36 -9.69
N GLY A 85 -11.14 -17.60 -9.32
CA GLY A 85 -12.25 -17.90 -10.21
C GLY A 85 -12.87 -16.69 -10.92
N SER A 86 -12.13 -15.58 -11.02
CA SER A 86 -12.57 -14.35 -11.68
C SER A 86 -11.54 -13.87 -12.71
N THR A 87 -11.96 -13.07 -13.67
CA THR A 87 -11.04 -12.46 -14.66
C THR A 87 -10.28 -11.28 -14.05
N ALA A 88 -9.14 -10.90 -14.65
CA ALA A 88 -8.32 -9.78 -14.20
C ALA A 88 -9.14 -8.49 -14.08
N ILE A 89 -9.94 -8.14 -15.07
CA ILE A 89 -10.75 -6.92 -15.04
C ILE A 89 -11.81 -6.96 -13.92
N LYS A 90 -12.44 -8.11 -13.65
CA LYS A 90 -13.41 -8.25 -12.58
C LYS A 90 -12.76 -8.16 -11.20
N ASN A 91 -11.56 -8.76 -11.03
CA ASN A 91 -10.78 -8.59 -9.82
C ASN A 91 -10.41 -7.12 -9.57
N ALA A 92 -9.91 -6.42 -10.59
CA ALA A 92 -9.59 -5.01 -10.47
C ALA A 92 -10.81 -4.18 -10.07
N LEU A 93 -11.95 -4.37 -10.75
CA LEU A 93 -13.21 -3.68 -10.47
C LEU A 93 -13.77 -3.98 -9.07
N SER A 94 -13.46 -5.13 -8.47
CA SER A 94 -13.89 -5.41 -7.10
C SER A 94 -13.33 -4.42 -6.07
N GLY A 95 -12.21 -3.76 -6.38
CA GLY A 95 -11.62 -2.72 -5.54
C GLY A 95 -12.49 -1.48 -5.33
N CYS A 96 -13.42 -1.19 -6.25
CA CYS A 96 -14.32 -0.03 -6.13
C CYS A 96 -15.75 -0.40 -5.66
N LEU A 97 -15.99 -1.64 -5.23
CA LEU A 97 -17.33 -2.09 -4.83
C LEU A 97 -17.97 -1.24 -3.73
N TYR A 98 -17.20 -0.85 -2.72
CA TYR A 98 -17.71 -0.06 -1.59
C TYR A 98 -18.11 1.38 -2.00
N ARG A 99 -17.63 1.89 -3.14
CA ARG A 99 -17.98 3.23 -3.66
C ARG A 99 -19.34 3.24 -4.36
N HIS A 100 -19.91 2.08 -4.62
CA HIS A 100 -21.15 1.94 -5.36
C HIS A 100 -22.19 1.13 -4.58
N SER A 101 -23.46 1.47 -4.73
CA SER A 101 -24.55 0.69 -4.17
C SER A 101 -24.56 -0.72 -4.75
N SER A 102 -24.80 -1.73 -3.90
CA SER A 102 -24.87 -3.15 -4.29
C SER A 102 -25.86 -3.42 -5.42
N LEU A 103 -26.99 -2.69 -5.48
CA LEU A 103 -27.97 -2.79 -6.55
C LEU A 103 -27.42 -2.32 -7.90
N LYS A 104 -26.60 -1.27 -7.92
CA LYS A 104 -25.99 -0.76 -9.15
C LYS A 104 -24.92 -1.72 -9.68
N THR A 105 -24.10 -2.28 -8.80
CA THR A 105 -23.03 -3.21 -9.18
C THR A 105 -23.55 -4.59 -9.61
N PHE A 106 -24.75 -4.98 -9.17
CA PHE A 106 -25.41 -6.21 -9.64
C PHE A 106 -25.70 -6.19 -11.14
N PHE A 107 -26.07 -5.04 -11.71
CA PHE A 107 -26.28 -4.85 -13.15
C PHE A 107 -24.99 -4.50 -13.92
N GLY A 108 -23.86 -4.42 -13.26
CA GLY A 108 -22.54 -4.10 -13.82
C GLY A 108 -21.94 -2.82 -13.25
N PHE A 109 -20.64 -2.68 -13.43
CA PHE A 109 -19.94 -1.47 -13.01
C PHE A 109 -20.20 -0.31 -13.97
N PRO A 110 -20.21 0.95 -13.48
CA PRO A 110 -20.26 2.14 -14.34
C PRO A 110 -19.16 2.14 -15.40
N GLU A 111 -19.43 2.68 -16.57
CA GLU A 111 -18.46 2.74 -17.67
C GLU A 111 -17.19 3.52 -17.29
N GLU A 112 -17.29 4.54 -16.46
CA GLU A 112 -16.13 5.28 -15.95
C GLU A 112 -15.20 4.38 -15.12
N GLU A 113 -15.73 3.52 -14.27
CA GLU A 113 -14.92 2.58 -13.50
C GLU A 113 -14.27 1.52 -14.38
N LYS A 114 -14.98 1.06 -15.41
CA LYS A 114 -14.40 0.13 -16.39
C LYS A 114 -13.25 0.78 -17.17
N LYS A 115 -13.41 2.05 -17.61
CA LYS A 115 -12.34 2.80 -18.29
C LYS A 115 -11.12 2.99 -17.38
N ARG A 116 -11.35 3.37 -16.12
CA ARG A 116 -10.29 3.50 -15.12
C ARG A 116 -9.55 2.17 -14.89
N ALA A 117 -10.30 1.08 -14.74
CA ALA A 117 -9.74 -0.25 -14.54
C ALA A 117 -8.88 -0.69 -15.74
N VAL A 118 -9.37 -0.47 -16.98
CA VAL A 118 -8.62 -0.79 -18.20
C VAL A 118 -7.33 0.04 -18.27
N ALA A 119 -7.40 1.34 -18.05
CA ALA A 119 -6.24 2.24 -18.10
C ALA A 119 -5.17 1.83 -17.07
N LEU A 120 -5.60 1.53 -15.84
CA LEU A 120 -4.68 1.13 -14.77
C LEU A 120 -4.06 -0.24 -15.03
N LEU A 121 -4.84 -1.20 -15.53
CA LEU A 121 -4.33 -2.51 -15.91
C LEU A 121 -3.35 -2.42 -17.09
N GLN A 122 -3.60 -1.53 -18.05
CA GLN A 122 -2.66 -1.24 -19.14
C GLN A 122 -1.34 -0.67 -18.61
N LYS A 123 -1.41 0.32 -17.72
CA LYS A 123 -0.25 0.93 -17.05
C LYS A 123 0.59 -0.10 -16.29
N LEU A 124 -0.05 -1.06 -15.65
CA LEU A 124 0.60 -2.16 -14.94
C LEU A 124 0.92 -3.38 -15.84
N GLY A 125 0.89 -3.25 -17.17
CA GLY A 125 1.29 -4.28 -18.12
C GLY A 125 0.33 -5.46 -18.26
N LEU A 126 -0.93 -5.28 -17.86
CA LEU A 126 -1.98 -6.31 -17.93
C LEU A 126 -3.03 -6.04 -19.03
N GLY A 127 -2.78 -5.07 -19.90
CA GLY A 127 -3.75 -4.65 -20.95
C GLY A 127 -4.22 -5.76 -21.88
N GLN A 128 -3.34 -6.73 -22.21
CA GLN A 128 -3.68 -7.88 -23.06
C GLN A 128 -4.33 -9.04 -22.27
N LYS A 129 -4.47 -8.90 -20.94
CA LYS A 129 -4.90 -9.97 -20.02
C LYS A 129 -6.20 -9.67 -19.28
N LEU A 130 -6.93 -8.64 -19.71
CA LEU A 130 -8.16 -8.17 -19.04
C LEU A 130 -9.19 -9.28 -18.79
N ASN A 131 -9.40 -10.12 -19.77
CA ASN A 131 -10.38 -11.22 -19.73
C ASN A 131 -9.76 -12.57 -19.32
N GLN A 132 -8.46 -12.60 -19.02
CA GLN A 132 -7.78 -13.81 -18.57
C GLN A 132 -8.16 -14.14 -17.12
N TRP A 133 -8.33 -15.44 -16.83
CA TRP A 133 -8.61 -15.91 -15.48
C TRP A 133 -7.41 -15.64 -14.56
N THR A 134 -7.68 -15.14 -13.36
CA THR A 134 -6.64 -14.79 -12.38
C THR A 134 -5.76 -15.99 -12.00
N SER A 135 -6.35 -17.19 -11.92
CA SER A 135 -5.61 -18.42 -11.66
C SER A 135 -4.54 -18.76 -12.69
N THR A 136 -4.66 -18.24 -13.93
CA THR A 136 -3.70 -18.49 -15.03
C THR A 136 -2.63 -17.39 -15.15
N LEU A 137 -2.70 -16.35 -14.34
CA LEU A 137 -1.70 -15.31 -14.30
C LEU A 137 -0.45 -15.76 -13.54
N SER A 138 0.73 -15.31 -13.98
CA SER A 138 1.97 -15.50 -13.22
C SER A 138 1.91 -14.78 -11.85
N ARG A 139 2.81 -15.12 -10.94
CA ARG A 139 2.87 -14.49 -9.61
C ARG A 139 3.05 -12.97 -9.72
N GLY A 140 3.96 -12.50 -10.57
CA GLY A 140 4.17 -11.06 -10.77
C GLY A 140 2.97 -10.35 -11.40
N GLU A 141 2.24 -11.02 -12.32
CA GLU A 141 1.00 -10.48 -12.88
C GLU A 141 -0.11 -10.40 -11.84
N ARG A 142 -0.24 -11.41 -10.99
CA ARG A 142 -1.17 -11.37 -9.85
C ARG A 142 -0.83 -10.27 -8.85
N GLN A 143 0.47 -10.03 -8.61
CA GLN A 143 0.93 -8.91 -7.78
C GLN A 143 0.44 -7.57 -8.34
N ARG A 144 0.71 -7.30 -9.63
CA ARG A 144 0.28 -6.07 -10.29
C ARG A 144 -1.26 -5.95 -10.36
N LEU A 145 -1.97 -7.06 -10.49
CA LEU A 145 -3.43 -7.07 -10.44
C LEU A 145 -3.96 -6.69 -9.04
N ALA A 146 -3.35 -7.20 -7.97
CA ALA A 146 -3.72 -6.83 -6.60
C ALA A 146 -3.50 -5.34 -6.34
N ILE A 147 -2.40 -4.78 -6.85
CA ILE A 147 -2.13 -3.34 -6.81
C ILE A 147 -3.23 -2.57 -7.56
N ALA A 148 -3.55 -2.95 -8.80
CA ALA A 148 -4.61 -2.32 -9.58
C ALA A 148 -5.95 -2.32 -8.83
N ARG A 149 -6.31 -3.45 -8.23
CA ARG A 149 -7.54 -3.59 -7.42
C ARG A 149 -7.56 -2.59 -6.27
N THR A 150 -6.47 -2.50 -5.51
CA THR A 150 -6.41 -1.59 -4.35
C THR A 150 -6.45 -0.13 -4.78
N LEU A 151 -5.72 0.25 -5.84
CA LEU A 151 -5.71 1.63 -6.35
C LEU A 151 -7.07 2.07 -6.93
N LEU A 152 -7.84 1.16 -7.52
CA LEU A 152 -9.21 1.44 -7.97
C LEU A 152 -10.15 1.78 -6.81
N GLY A 153 -9.83 1.31 -5.62
CA GLY A 153 -10.50 1.70 -4.40
C GLY A 153 -10.34 3.17 -4.06
N GLN A 154 -9.29 3.83 -4.51
CA GLN A 154 -8.95 5.22 -4.19
C GLN A 154 -8.80 5.48 -2.67
N PRO A 155 -8.02 4.66 -1.94
CA PRO A 155 -7.75 4.93 -0.54
C PRO A 155 -6.92 6.20 -0.37
N SER A 156 -7.19 6.98 0.69
CA SER A 156 -6.35 8.12 1.07
C SER A 156 -5.04 7.68 1.75
N ILE A 157 -5.04 6.50 2.35
CA ILE A 157 -3.89 5.87 2.98
C ILE A 157 -3.68 4.50 2.32
N LEU A 158 -2.58 4.31 1.62
CA LEU A 158 -2.24 3.06 0.97
C LEU A 158 -1.10 2.37 1.72
N LEU A 159 -1.39 1.22 2.29
CA LEU A 159 -0.42 0.35 2.95
C LEU A 159 -0.01 -0.77 1.99
N ALA A 160 1.29 -0.99 1.79
CA ALA A 160 1.78 -1.98 0.84
C ALA A 160 2.85 -2.86 1.46
N ASP A 161 2.55 -4.15 1.61
CA ASP A 161 3.48 -5.13 2.16
C ASP A 161 4.20 -5.87 1.03
N GLU A 162 5.49 -5.53 0.84
CA GLU A 162 6.38 -6.08 -0.19
C GLU A 162 5.76 -6.07 -1.61
N PRO A 163 5.22 -4.92 -2.10
CA PRO A 163 4.42 -4.90 -3.33
C PRO A 163 5.20 -5.25 -4.59
N VAL A 164 6.53 -5.29 -4.53
CA VAL A 164 7.40 -5.56 -5.70
C VAL A 164 8.30 -6.78 -5.54
N ALA A 165 8.20 -7.54 -4.44
CA ALA A 165 9.08 -8.68 -4.14
C ALA A 165 9.05 -9.81 -5.20
N SER A 166 7.96 -9.94 -5.97
CA SER A 166 7.78 -10.98 -7.01
C SER A 166 7.97 -10.44 -8.42
N LEU A 167 8.48 -9.23 -8.58
CA LEU A 167 8.63 -8.54 -9.87
C LEU A 167 10.10 -8.52 -10.28
N ASP A 168 10.34 -8.57 -11.60
CA ASP A 168 11.66 -8.23 -12.14
C ASP A 168 11.95 -6.72 -11.99
N GLY A 169 13.21 -6.32 -12.12
CA GLY A 169 13.65 -4.96 -11.85
C GLY A 169 12.89 -3.89 -12.64
N LYS A 170 12.53 -4.17 -13.91
CA LYS A 170 11.74 -3.25 -14.73
C LYS A 170 10.35 -3.04 -14.14
N TRP A 171 9.62 -4.13 -13.88
CA TRP A 171 8.26 -4.04 -13.34
C TRP A 171 8.23 -3.56 -11.90
N ALA A 172 9.29 -3.81 -11.12
CA ALA A 172 9.42 -3.26 -9.77
C ALA A 172 9.47 -1.73 -9.81
N GLY A 173 10.35 -1.15 -10.64
CA GLY A 173 10.46 0.31 -10.80
C GLY A 173 9.18 0.95 -11.35
N GLU A 174 8.57 0.38 -12.41
CA GLU A 174 7.31 0.90 -12.98
C GLU A 174 6.14 0.84 -11.97
N THR A 175 6.11 -0.20 -11.15
CA THR A 175 5.08 -0.35 -10.11
C THR A 175 5.27 0.66 -8.98
N LEU A 176 6.49 0.84 -8.47
CA LEU A 176 6.77 1.85 -7.44
C LEU A 176 6.51 3.27 -7.96
N ASN A 177 6.86 3.55 -9.22
CA ASN A 177 6.52 4.83 -9.84
C ASN A 177 5.00 5.04 -9.90
N THR A 178 4.23 4.01 -10.24
CA THR A 178 2.76 4.08 -10.24
C THR A 178 2.20 4.36 -8.84
N LEU A 179 2.78 3.78 -7.78
CA LEU A 179 2.39 4.05 -6.40
C LEU A 179 2.76 5.49 -5.97
N LYS A 180 3.95 5.98 -6.38
CA LYS A 180 4.38 7.36 -6.09
C LYS A 180 3.53 8.40 -6.83
N GLU A 181 3.22 8.16 -8.10
CA GLU A 181 2.30 9.01 -8.86
C GLU A 181 0.89 9.00 -8.23
N TYR A 182 0.41 7.83 -7.79
CA TYR A 182 -0.86 7.73 -7.08
C TYR A 182 -0.88 8.59 -5.80
N ALA A 183 0.18 8.56 -4.99
CA ALA A 183 0.29 9.41 -3.81
C ALA A 183 0.12 10.88 -4.16
N LYS A 184 0.84 11.35 -5.19
CA LYS A 184 0.81 12.76 -5.62
C LYS A 184 -0.52 13.15 -6.26
N ASP A 185 -1.02 12.35 -7.22
CA ASP A 185 -2.20 12.69 -8.03
C ASP A 185 -3.50 12.62 -7.22
N GLN A 186 -3.59 11.67 -6.28
CA GLN A 186 -4.76 11.51 -5.41
C GLN A 186 -4.62 12.19 -4.06
N GLN A 187 -3.50 12.89 -3.81
CA GLN A 187 -3.18 13.47 -2.51
C GLN A 187 -3.31 12.42 -1.39
N ALA A 188 -2.91 11.19 -1.68
CA ALA A 188 -2.89 10.08 -0.76
C ALA A 188 -1.51 9.95 -0.09
N CYS A 189 -1.39 9.23 1.02
CA CYS A 189 -0.10 8.76 1.49
C CYS A 189 0.10 7.28 1.16
N VAL A 190 1.34 6.89 0.85
CA VAL A 190 1.75 5.50 0.62
C VAL A 190 2.75 5.10 1.67
N ILE A 191 2.47 4.03 2.41
CA ILE A 191 3.42 3.42 3.36
C ILE A 191 3.76 2.02 2.85
N CYS A 192 5.00 1.83 2.42
CA CYS A 192 5.42 0.66 1.64
C CYS A 192 6.61 -0.05 2.30
N SER A 193 6.52 -1.35 2.56
CA SER A 193 7.68 -2.13 2.98
C SER A 193 8.58 -2.45 1.78
N LEU A 194 9.85 -2.06 1.87
CA LEU A 194 10.86 -2.25 0.84
C LEU A 194 12.12 -2.91 1.42
N HIS A 195 12.83 -3.69 0.60
CA HIS A 195 14.09 -4.35 0.96
C HIS A 195 15.28 -3.79 0.19
N ASP A 196 15.05 -3.26 -1.00
CA ASP A 196 16.09 -2.71 -1.88
C ASP A 196 16.33 -1.23 -1.54
N LEU A 197 17.53 -0.91 -1.09
CA LEU A 197 17.90 0.45 -0.68
C LEU A 197 17.92 1.42 -1.85
N ASP A 198 18.26 0.98 -3.06
CA ASP A 198 18.22 1.83 -4.25
C ASP A 198 16.78 2.27 -4.55
N GLN A 199 15.81 1.36 -4.35
CA GLN A 199 14.37 1.70 -4.46
C GLN A 199 13.93 2.65 -3.35
N VAL A 200 14.41 2.46 -2.13
CA VAL A 200 14.12 3.37 -1.01
C VAL A 200 14.63 4.78 -1.32
N ASP A 201 15.89 4.90 -1.76
CA ASP A 201 16.51 6.18 -2.08
C ASP A 201 15.81 6.90 -3.25
N GLN A 202 15.31 6.13 -4.23
CA GLN A 202 14.64 6.69 -5.41
C GLN A 202 13.21 7.14 -5.13
N PHE A 203 12.45 6.40 -4.32
CA PHE A 203 11.00 6.59 -4.21
C PHE A 203 10.53 7.20 -2.90
N ALA A 204 11.19 6.93 -1.77
CA ALA A 204 10.72 7.39 -0.47
C ALA A 204 10.98 8.88 -0.23
N ASP A 205 10.03 9.56 0.38
CA ASP A 205 10.19 10.92 0.93
C ASP A 205 10.62 10.81 2.41
N THR A 206 10.05 9.84 3.13
CA THR A 206 10.37 9.52 4.53
C THR A 206 10.70 8.03 4.64
N ILE A 207 11.67 7.71 5.50
CA ILE A 207 12.12 6.35 5.80
C ILE A 207 11.83 6.05 7.26
N ILE A 208 11.14 4.96 7.53
CA ILE A 208 10.95 4.40 8.88
C ILE A 208 11.75 3.09 8.93
N GLN A 209 12.80 3.09 9.71
CA GLN A 209 13.78 2.00 9.74
C GLN A 209 13.90 1.40 11.12
N VAL A 210 13.99 0.06 11.18
CA VAL A 210 14.35 -0.66 12.40
C VAL A 210 15.81 -0.41 12.76
N ASP A 211 16.08 -0.07 14.03
CA ASP A 211 17.44 0.08 14.54
C ASP A 211 18.16 -1.27 14.47
N PRO A 212 19.33 -1.37 13.78
CA PRO A 212 20.07 -2.62 13.66
C PRO A 212 20.56 -3.22 14.99
N LEU A 213 20.75 -2.38 16.01
CA LEU A 213 21.24 -2.76 17.33
C LEU A 213 20.10 -3.03 18.33
N ASN A 214 18.95 -2.43 18.08
CA ASN A 214 17.78 -2.56 18.96
C ASN A 214 16.53 -2.82 18.13
N HIS A 215 16.23 -4.09 17.89
CA HIS A 215 15.21 -4.54 16.92
C HIS A 215 13.75 -4.16 17.25
N ASP A 216 13.47 -3.63 18.42
CA ASP A 216 12.15 -3.09 18.80
C ASP A 216 12.07 -1.56 18.72
N LYS A 217 13.21 -0.89 18.43
CA LYS A 217 13.27 0.54 18.20
C LYS A 217 13.24 0.86 16.71
N TRP A 218 12.40 1.81 16.35
CA TRP A 218 12.23 2.28 14.99
C TRP A 218 12.58 3.76 14.91
N GLU A 219 13.30 4.15 13.87
CA GLU A 219 13.72 5.52 13.62
C GLU A 219 13.02 6.07 12.39
N VAL A 220 12.58 7.32 12.47
CA VAL A 220 11.96 8.07 11.37
C VAL A 220 12.99 9.07 10.83
N LYS A 221 13.26 9.02 9.53
CA LYS A 221 14.24 9.86 8.85
C LYS A 221 13.65 10.44 7.58
N CYS A 222 13.88 11.72 7.30
CA CYS A 222 13.61 12.26 5.97
C CYS A 222 14.63 11.69 4.98
N ASN A 223 14.20 11.35 3.77
CA ASN A 223 15.12 10.92 2.73
C ASN A 223 15.83 12.15 2.13
N PRO A 224 17.17 12.24 2.23
CA PRO A 224 17.89 13.39 1.68
C PRO A 224 17.83 13.48 0.15
N SER A 225 17.61 12.35 -0.54
CA SER A 225 17.63 12.26 -2.01
C SER A 225 16.41 12.89 -2.69
N THR A 226 15.31 13.11 -1.97
CA THR A 226 14.05 13.62 -2.56
C THR A 226 13.83 15.12 -2.35
N LYS A 227 14.73 15.82 -1.63
CA LYS A 227 14.67 17.26 -1.38
C LYS A 227 15.52 18.11 -2.36
N ALA A 228 15.98 17.54 -3.47
CA ALA A 228 16.76 18.24 -4.50
C ALA A 228 15.87 18.67 -5.68
#